data_b0553310ebb7890a71f4ef45f777a09a
#
_entry.id   b0553310ebb7890a71f4ef45f777a09a
#
_cell.length_a   1.000
_cell.length_b   1.000
_cell.length_c   1.000
_cell.angle_alpha   90.00
_cell.angle_beta   90.00
_cell.angle_gamma   90.00
#
_symmetry.space_group_name_H-M   'P 1'
#
loop_
_entity.id
_entity.type
_entity.pdbx_description
1 polymer ?
#
loop_
_entity_poly.entity_id
_entity_poly.type
_entity_poly.pdbx_seq_one_letter_code
_entity_poly.pdbx_strand_id
1 'polypeptide(L)'
;ENMRGQIDSQILESALRGMGYVTARIPHKGEIQIDTTRFMFQLTSNGVETTRDLANRSAIIRIRKRPMEYQFHQWPDGDLFDHITANQAHYLGCVFAIVRAWHAAGRPTTSETRHDFRQWTRTLDWIVREVFKLAPLMDGHEAAQERVSNPALTWLRSVALAIEAAGELGQDFSATKLYELGEEHGIEIPGLREAADEVQARQAIGRIMAKLFRETNALAVEGFTVTRIERDEYFAEARVTKPVKFYTFTREGAQ
;
A
#
# COMPACT_ATOMS: atom_id res chain seq x y z
N GLU A 1 13.68 -3.29 -9.88
CA GLU A 1 12.72 -4.03 -10.70
C GLU A 1 11.33 -4.00 -10.08
N ASN A 2 10.32 -4.22 -10.91
CA ASN A 2 8.93 -4.18 -10.49
C ASN A 2 8.60 -5.42 -9.63
N MET A 3 8.45 -5.23 -8.34
CA MET A 3 8.12 -6.30 -7.40
C MET A 3 6.64 -6.69 -7.55
N ARG A 4 6.35 -7.98 -7.51
CA ARG A 4 4.98 -8.52 -7.50
C ARG A 4 4.75 -9.35 -6.24
N GLY A 5 3.56 -9.26 -5.68
CA GLY A 5 3.18 -9.99 -4.48
C GLY A 5 3.70 -9.39 -3.17
N GLN A 6 3.67 -10.18 -2.11
CA GLN A 6 4.06 -9.77 -0.77
C GLN A 6 5.57 -9.73 -0.61
N ILE A 7 6.09 -8.64 -0.06
CA ILE A 7 7.48 -8.51 0.37
C ILE A 7 7.57 -8.91 1.84
N ASP A 8 8.09 -10.11 2.07
CA ASP A 8 8.39 -10.66 3.39
C ASP A 8 9.85 -11.12 3.37
N SER A 9 10.74 -10.27 3.87
CA SER A 9 12.18 -10.52 3.84
C SER A 9 12.85 -10.12 5.15
N GLN A 10 13.17 -11.12 5.97
CA GLN A 10 13.90 -10.92 7.23
C GLN A 10 15.26 -10.24 7.03
N ILE A 11 15.92 -10.47 5.89
CA ILE A 11 17.21 -9.83 5.58
C ILE A 11 16.99 -8.34 5.36
N LEU A 12 15.98 -7.94 4.59
CA LEU A 12 15.65 -6.54 4.36
C LEU A 12 15.23 -5.84 5.66
N GLU A 13 14.37 -6.46 6.46
CA GLU A 13 13.97 -5.93 7.75
C GLU A 13 15.16 -5.79 8.71
N SER A 14 16.07 -6.76 8.72
CA SER A 14 17.31 -6.70 9.52
C SER A 14 18.24 -5.60 9.04
N ALA A 15 18.38 -5.41 7.73
CA ALA A 15 19.18 -4.32 7.15
C ALA A 15 18.67 -2.93 7.55
N LEU A 16 17.35 -2.78 7.72
CA LEU A 16 16.69 -1.54 8.12
C LEU A 16 16.65 -1.32 9.64
N ARG A 17 16.98 -2.33 10.46
CA ARG A 17 16.93 -2.23 11.95
C ARG A 17 17.98 -1.33 12.60
N GLY A 18 18.88 -0.73 11.82
CA GLY A 18 19.79 0.30 12.34
C GLY A 18 21.00 -0.23 13.13
N MET A 19 21.26 -1.54 13.15
CA MET A 19 22.52 -2.08 13.71
C MET A 19 23.74 -1.79 12.82
N GLY A 20 23.50 -1.23 11.63
CA GLY A 20 24.55 -0.86 10.69
C GLY A 20 25.17 -2.02 9.92
N TYR A 21 24.80 -3.25 10.19
CA TYR A 21 25.26 -4.41 9.44
C TYR A 21 24.24 -5.56 9.41
N VAL A 22 24.33 -6.38 8.38
CA VAL A 22 23.62 -7.66 8.26
C VAL A 22 24.63 -8.78 8.19
N THR A 23 24.40 -9.84 8.95
CA THR A 23 25.21 -11.06 8.88
C THR A 23 24.58 -12.00 7.83
N ALA A 24 25.31 -12.33 6.80
CA ALA A 24 24.92 -13.28 5.77
C ALA A 24 25.83 -14.52 5.79
N ARG A 25 25.21 -15.70 5.72
CA ARG A 25 25.96 -16.97 5.63
C ARG A 25 26.29 -17.30 4.19
N ILE A 26 27.58 -17.49 3.92
CA ILE A 26 28.04 -17.97 2.62
C ILE A 26 28.25 -19.48 2.72
N PRO A 27 27.60 -20.32 1.89
CA PRO A 27 27.82 -21.74 1.88
C PRO A 27 29.32 -22.08 1.74
N HIS A 28 29.80 -22.94 2.60
CA HIS A 28 31.20 -23.39 2.66
C HIS A 28 32.28 -22.33 2.97
N LYS A 29 31.92 -21.09 3.27
CA LYS A 29 32.87 -20.01 3.57
C LYS A 29 32.64 -19.31 4.93
N GLY A 30 31.59 -19.70 5.67
CA GLY A 30 31.28 -19.10 6.96
C GLY A 30 30.33 -17.91 6.86
N GLU A 31 30.45 -16.94 7.77
CA GLU A 31 29.59 -15.76 7.86
C GLU A 31 30.34 -14.51 7.43
N ILE A 32 29.64 -13.62 6.75
CA ILE A 32 30.13 -12.27 6.44
C ILE A 32 29.22 -11.23 7.05
N GLN A 33 29.80 -10.12 7.48
CA GLN A 33 29.06 -8.92 7.89
C GLN A 33 29.07 -7.93 6.74
N ILE A 34 27.89 -7.45 6.38
CA ILE A 34 27.67 -6.45 5.33
C ILE A 34 27.27 -5.14 6.01
N ASP A 35 28.08 -4.09 5.87
CA ASP A 35 27.73 -2.76 6.33
C ASP A 35 26.55 -2.22 5.52
N THR A 36 25.42 -1.96 6.19
CA THR A 36 24.20 -1.45 5.57
C THR A 36 23.96 0.03 5.80
N THR A 37 24.85 0.72 6.52
CA THR A 37 24.70 2.15 6.82
C THR A 37 24.74 3.06 5.61
N ARG A 38 25.28 2.57 4.50
CA ARG A 38 25.44 3.31 3.24
C ARG A 38 24.46 2.88 2.15
N PHE A 39 23.54 1.96 2.44
CA PHE A 39 22.56 1.49 1.48
C PHE A 39 21.23 2.23 1.65
N MET A 40 20.67 2.64 0.52
CA MET A 40 19.28 3.05 0.41
C MET A 40 18.55 2.01 -0.43
N PHE A 41 17.47 1.44 0.12
CA PHE A 41 16.64 0.48 -0.61
C PHE A 41 15.48 1.24 -1.24
N GLN A 42 15.34 1.10 -2.55
CA GLN A 42 14.20 1.62 -3.30
C GLN A 42 13.52 0.48 -4.02
N LEU A 43 12.22 0.33 -3.79
CA LEU A 43 11.40 -0.71 -4.38
C LEU A 43 10.30 -0.06 -5.22
N THR A 44 10.02 -0.61 -6.38
CA THR A 44 8.90 -0.19 -7.24
C THR A 44 7.94 -1.34 -7.42
N SER A 45 6.63 -1.05 -7.36
CA SER A 45 5.58 -2.06 -7.55
C SER A 45 4.28 -1.42 -8.02
N ASN A 46 3.48 -2.16 -8.76
CA ASN A 46 2.12 -1.76 -9.13
C ASN A 46 1.07 -2.05 -8.03
N GLY A 47 1.47 -2.77 -6.99
CA GLY A 47 0.63 -3.09 -5.83
C GLY A 47 1.45 -3.89 -4.85
N VAL A 48 2.20 -3.20 -3.98
CA VAL A 48 3.03 -3.85 -2.98
C VAL A 48 2.21 -4.19 -1.76
N GLU A 49 2.39 -5.41 -1.28
CA GLU A 49 2.00 -5.86 0.04
C GLU A 49 3.27 -6.13 0.85
N THR A 50 3.27 -5.79 2.12
CA THR A 50 4.44 -5.97 2.95
C THR A 50 4.04 -6.29 4.39
N THR A 51 5.03 -6.72 5.19
CA THR A 51 4.84 -6.87 6.63
C THR A 51 4.61 -5.50 7.27
N ARG A 52 3.93 -5.47 8.42
CA ARG A 52 3.71 -4.24 9.17
C ARG A 52 5.03 -3.60 9.62
N ASP A 53 6.02 -4.43 9.96
CA ASP A 53 7.35 -3.96 10.36
C ASP A 53 8.07 -3.24 9.22
N LEU A 54 8.04 -3.81 8.02
CA LEU A 54 8.62 -3.17 6.84
C LEU A 54 7.85 -1.90 6.43
N ALA A 55 6.52 -1.91 6.53
CA ALA A 55 5.69 -0.72 6.26
C ALA A 55 6.05 0.45 7.19
N ASN A 56 6.26 0.18 8.49
CA ASN A 56 6.63 1.21 9.48
C ASN A 56 8.00 1.85 9.20
N ARG A 57 8.87 1.16 8.46
CA ARG A 57 10.23 1.63 8.10
C ARG A 57 10.34 2.12 6.67
N SER A 58 9.23 2.14 5.95
CA SER A 58 9.19 2.51 4.53
C SER A 58 8.52 3.86 4.34
N ALA A 59 9.14 4.73 3.53
CA ALA A 59 8.47 5.91 2.99
C ALA A 59 7.71 5.50 1.72
N ILE A 60 6.39 5.44 1.80
CA ILE A 60 5.54 4.96 0.70
C ILE A 60 5.17 6.14 -0.19
N ILE A 61 5.67 6.14 -1.42
CA ILE A 61 5.37 7.15 -2.43
C ILE A 61 4.36 6.56 -3.42
N ARG A 62 3.16 7.11 -3.45
CA ARG A 62 2.13 6.67 -4.38
C ARG A 62 2.14 7.53 -5.65
N ILE A 63 2.46 6.89 -6.77
CA ILE A 63 2.32 7.51 -8.08
C ILE A 63 0.89 7.29 -8.57
N ARG A 64 0.17 8.39 -8.81
CA ARG A 64 -1.19 8.32 -9.37
C ARG A 64 -1.12 8.27 -10.90
N LYS A 65 -1.94 7.40 -11.49
CA LYS A 65 -2.13 7.38 -12.94
C LYS A 65 -2.70 8.73 -13.39
N ARG A 66 -2.09 9.31 -14.42
CA ARG A 66 -2.62 10.53 -15.05
C ARG A 66 -3.78 10.18 -16.01
N PRO A 67 -4.65 11.15 -16.33
CA PRO A 67 -5.69 10.93 -17.35
C PRO A 67 -5.10 10.39 -18.66
N MET A 68 -5.89 9.61 -19.40
CA MET A 68 -5.42 8.99 -20.66
C MET A 68 -4.96 10.01 -21.70
N GLU A 69 -5.49 11.22 -21.66
CA GLU A 69 -5.16 12.33 -22.55
C GLU A 69 -3.87 13.08 -22.19
N TYR A 70 -3.22 12.68 -21.05
CA TYR A 70 -2.01 13.35 -20.61
C TYR A 70 -0.86 13.05 -21.56
N GLN A 71 -0.37 14.11 -22.22
CA GLN A 71 0.84 14.05 -23.04
C GLN A 71 2.07 14.20 -22.12
N PHE A 72 2.96 13.19 -22.19
CA PHE A 72 4.24 13.28 -21.49
C PHE A 72 5.11 14.38 -22.12
N HIS A 73 5.88 15.06 -21.27
CA HIS A 73 6.84 16.06 -21.73
C HIS A 73 7.86 15.41 -22.66
N GLN A 74 8.05 16.03 -23.82
CA GLN A 74 9.11 15.65 -24.76
C GLN A 74 10.34 16.50 -24.49
N TRP A 75 11.47 15.86 -24.35
CA TRP A 75 12.73 16.49 -24.07
C TRP A 75 13.46 16.79 -25.41
N PRO A 76 14.07 17.98 -25.57
CA PRO A 76 14.83 18.30 -26.80
C PRO A 76 16.01 17.35 -27.04
N ASP A 77 16.56 16.79 -25.97
CA ASP A 77 17.78 15.99 -25.96
C ASP A 77 17.52 14.51 -26.26
N GLY A 78 16.26 14.09 -26.47
CA GLY A 78 15.87 12.71 -26.69
C GLY A 78 14.81 12.23 -25.69
N ASP A 79 14.98 11.06 -25.12
CA ASP A 79 14.10 10.57 -24.07
C ASP A 79 14.50 11.15 -22.67
N LEU A 80 13.73 10.79 -21.64
CA LEU A 80 14.01 11.25 -20.27
C LEU A 80 15.40 10.81 -19.76
N PHE A 81 15.85 9.63 -20.15
CA PHE A 81 17.15 9.09 -19.71
C PHE A 81 18.30 9.86 -20.36
N ASP A 82 18.20 10.15 -21.65
CA ASP A 82 19.17 10.95 -22.38
C ASP A 82 19.26 12.37 -21.80
N HIS A 83 18.11 12.99 -21.54
CA HIS A 83 18.04 14.30 -20.92
C HIS A 83 18.70 14.35 -19.54
N ILE A 84 18.39 13.38 -18.65
CA ILE A 84 18.99 13.32 -17.32
C ILE A 84 20.49 13.10 -17.41
N THR A 85 20.95 12.23 -18.31
CA THR A 85 22.36 11.93 -18.49
C THR A 85 23.13 13.18 -18.97
N ALA A 86 22.58 13.90 -19.94
CA ALA A 86 23.19 15.15 -20.47
C ALA A 86 23.22 16.26 -19.41
N ASN A 87 22.23 16.31 -18.51
CA ASN A 87 22.06 17.34 -17.50
C ASN A 87 22.36 16.89 -16.07
N GLN A 88 23.09 15.81 -15.88
CA GLN A 88 23.37 15.20 -14.56
C GLN A 88 23.96 16.21 -13.55
N ALA A 89 24.91 17.03 -13.98
CA ALA A 89 25.54 18.03 -13.10
C ALA A 89 24.53 19.09 -12.62
N HIS A 90 23.58 19.49 -13.45
CA HIS A 90 22.51 20.40 -13.08
C HIS A 90 21.59 19.78 -12.01
N TYR A 91 21.10 18.55 -12.21
CA TYR A 91 20.23 17.87 -11.27
C TYR A 91 20.92 17.60 -9.93
N LEU A 92 22.19 17.19 -9.96
CA LEU A 92 22.98 17.02 -8.74
C LEU A 92 23.19 18.36 -8.03
N GLY A 93 23.42 19.43 -8.77
CA GLY A 93 23.49 20.80 -8.25
C GLY A 93 22.21 21.23 -7.53
N CYS A 94 21.03 20.88 -8.07
CA CYS A 94 19.74 21.14 -7.43
C CYS A 94 19.62 20.40 -6.09
N VAL A 95 20.03 19.13 -6.02
CA VAL A 95 20.03 18.36 -4.75
C VAL A 95 20.96 19.02 -3.72
N PHE A 96 22.17 19.40 -4.11
CA PHE A 96 23.07 20.11 -3.21
C PHE A 96 22.54 21.48 -2.78
N ALA A 97 21.83 22.20 -3.66
CA ALA A 97 21.22 23.48 -3.31
C ALA A 97 20.16 23.32 -2.19
N ILE A 98 19.34 22.27 -2.25
CA ILE A 98 18.35 21.94 -1.21
C ILE A 98 19.06 21.67 0.13
N VAL A 99 20.09 20.82 0.13
CA VAL A 99 20.87 20.52 1.34
C VAL A 99 21.55 21.77 1.91
N ARG A 100 22.12 22.61 1.05
CA ARG A 100 22.72 23.89 1.45
C ARG A 100 21.70 24.85 2.04
N ALA A 101 20.50 24.93 1.49
CA ALA A 101 19.42 25.78 2.02
C ALA A 101 19.04 25.32 3.44
N TRP A 102 18.93 24.03 3.68
CA TRP A 102 18.68 23.49 5.01
C TRP A 102 19.83 23.80 5.99
N HIS A 103 21.09 23.65 5.56
CA HIS A 103 22.26 24.02 6.38
C HIS A 103 22.29 25.52 6.71
N ALA A 104 22.01 26.39 5.71
CA ALA A 104 21.98 27.83 5.90
C ALA A 104 20.87 28.27 6.87
N ALA A 105 19.77 27.54 6.92
CA ALA A 105 18.69 27.76 7.89
C ALA A 105 19.04 27.26 9.31
N GLY A 106 20.24 26.73 9.57
CA GLY A 106 20.66 26.21 10.88
C GLY A 106 20.27 24.75 11.14
N ARG A 107 19.97 23.98 10.09
CA ARG A 107 19.59 22.57 10.17
C ARG A 107 18.33 22.30 11.01
N PRO A 108 17.24 23.06 10.79
CA PRO A 108 16.02 22.89 11.57
C PRO A 108 15.36 21.54 11.30
N THR A 109 14.49 21.13 12.24
CA THR A 109 13.68 19.92 12.14
C THR A 109 12.26 20.22 12.61
N THR A 110 11.28 19.41 12.19
CA THR A 110 9.91 19.49 12.71
C THR A 110 9.72 18.59 13.93
N SER A 111 8.54 18.61 14.53
CA SER A 111 8.13 17.72 15.62
C SER A 111 7.53 16.40 15.15
N GLU A 112 7.66 16.03 13.87
CA GLU A 112 7.05 14.83 13.29
C GLU A 112 7.49 13.55 14.03
N THR A 113 6.54 12.64 14.31
CA THR A 113 6.77 11.42 15.10
C THR A 113 6.20 10.15 14.47
N ARG A 114 5.44 10.24 13.37
CA ARG A 114 4.69 9.14 12.77
C ARG A 114 5.53 8.12 11.99
N HIS A 115 6.86 8.24 12.00
CA HIS A 115 7.76 7.30 11.32
C HIS A 115 8.85 6.82 12.27
N ASP A 116 9.30 5.55 12.12
CA ASP A 116 10.33 4.97 12.97
C ASP A 116 11.68 5.70 12.82
N PHE A 117 12.03 6.15 11.63
CA PHE A 117 13.24 6.95 11.37
C PHE A 117 13.00 8.43 11.65
N ARG A 118 12.73 8.78 12.90
CA ARG A 118 12.25 10.10 13.32
C ARG A 118 13.16 11.26 12.90
N GLN A 119 14.47 11.13 13.05
CA GLN A 119 15.38 12.23 12.70
C GLN A 119 15.39 12.50 11.21
N TRP A 120 15.40 11.45 10.40
CA TRP A 120 15.31 11.53 8.96
C TRP A 120 14.00 12.20 8.53
N THR A 121 12.88 11.72 9.06
CA THR A 121 11.55 12.25 8.73
C THR A 121 11.40 13.72 9.12
N ARG A 122 11.84 14.11 10.32
CA ARG A 122 11.77 15.48 10.81
C ARG A 122 12.58 16.45 9.95
N THR A 123 13.74 16.02 9.48
CA THR A 123 14.58 16.81 8.59
C THR A 123 13.93 16.97 7.21
N LEU A 124 13.44 15.87 6.63
CA LEU A 124 12.79 15.91 5.31
C LEU A 124 11.46 16.65 5.36
N ASP A 125 10.66 16.47 6.42
CA ASP A 125 9.40 17.21 6.59
C ASP A 125 9.63 18.72 6.61
N TRP A 126 10.69 19.18 7.30
CA TRP A 126 11.06 20.58 7.26
C TRP A 126 11.42 21.05 5.83
N ILE A 127 12.23 20.29 5.12
CA ILE A 127 12.63 20.61 3.75
C ILE A 127 11.39 20.68 2.83
N VAL A 128 10.50 19.69 2.92
CA VAL A 128 9.26 19.64 2.12
C VAL A 128 8.38 20.85 2.37
N ARG A 129 8.20 21.23 3.62
CA ARG A 129 7.32 22.34 4.01
C ARG A 129 7.95 23.70 3.77
N GLU A 130 9.22 23.88 4.09
CA GLU A 130 9.84 25.20 4.11
C GLU A 130 10.63 25.53 2.83
N VAL A 131 11.22 24.54 2.19
CA VAL A 131 11.93 24.76 0.92
C VAL A 131 11.00 24.61 -0.26
N PHE A 132 10.19 23.53 -0.29
CA PHE A 132 9.29 23.25 -1.42
C PHE A 132 7.89 23.86 -1.24
N LYS A 133 7.52 24.32 -0.04
CA LYS A 133 6.18 24.86 0.28
C LYS A 133 5.05 23.88 -0.05
N LEU A 134 5.29 22.60 0.21
CA LEU A 134 4.32 21.52 0.02
C LEU A 134 3.67 21.13 1.35
N ALA A 135 2.64 20.26 1.26
CA ALA A 135 1.98 19.65 2.42
C ALA A 135 2.99 18.85 3.27
N PRO A 136 2.70 18.60 4.56
CA PRO A 136 3.56 17.78 5.42
C PRO A 136 3.95 16.45 4.78
N LEU A 137 5.23 16.04 4.96
CA LEU A 137 5.77 14.82 4.37
C LEU A 137 4.95 13.56 4.73
N MET A 138 4.45 13.50 5.95
CA MET A 138 3.72 12.34 6.48
C MET A 138 2.21 12.45 6.28
N ASP A 139 1.73 13.39 5.47
CA ASP A 139 0.32 13.49 5.13
C ASP A 139 -0.14 12.28 4.32
N GLY A 140 -1.17 11.57 4.82
CA GLY A 140 -1.64 10.31 4.24
C GLY A 140 -0.73 9.08 4.45
N HIS A 141 0.35 9.19 5.23
CA HIS A 141 1.31 8.10 5.46
C HIS A 141 0.66 6.90 6.17
N GLU A 142 -0.13 7.14 7.22
CA GLU A 142 -0.80 6.07 7.98
C GLU A 142 -1.75 5.26 7.08
N ALA A 143 -2.56 5.93 6.27
CA ALA A 143 -3.43 5.26 5.31
C ALA A 143 -2.63 4.46 4.24
N ALA A 144 -1.47 4.97 3.84
CA ALA A 144 -0.59 4.25 2.90
C ALA A 144 0.05 3.02 3.56
N GLN A 145 0.49 3.12 4.81
CA GLN A 145 1.03 1.99 5.57
C GLN A 145 -0.03 0.91 5.81
N GLU A 146 -1.23 1.31 6.21
CA GLU A 146 -2.33 0.39 6.45
C GLU A 146 -2.68 -0.40 5.17
N ARG A 147 -2.71 0.28 4.04
CA ARG A 147 -2.99 -0.35 2.74
C ARG A 147 -1.97 -1.42 2.37
N VAL A 148 -0.68 -1.14 2.50
CA VAL A 148 0.37 -2.11 2.10
C VAL A 148 0.55 -3.22 3.11
N SER A 149 0.18 -3.02 4.38
CA SER A 149 0.26 -4.03 5.44
C SER A 149 -1.04 -4.83 5.63
N ASN A 150 -2.12 -4.45 4.97
CA ASN A 150 -3.41 -5.13 5.03
C ASN A 150 -4.05 -5.30 3.64
N PRO A 151 -3.60 -6.29 2.86
CA PRO A 151 -4.12 -6.57 1.52
C PRO A 151 -5.63 -6.77 1.47
N ALA A 152 -6.21 -7.29 2.55
CA ALA A 152 -7.65 -7.49 2.66
C ALA A 152 -8.44 -6.16 2.60
N LEU A 153 -7.91 -5.08 3.17
CA LEU A 153 -8.54 -3.75 3.07
C LEU A 153 -8.43 -3.19 1.65
N THR A 154 -7.30 -3.41 0.98
CA THR A 154 -7.12 -2.99 -0.42
C THR A 154 -8.09 -3.73 -1.33
N TRP A 155 -8.26 -5.03 -1.14
CA TRP A 155 -9.25 -5.84 -1.86
C TRP A 155 -10.66 -5.33 -1.59
N LEU A 156 -11.03 -5.13 -0.33
CA LEU A 156 -12.37 -4.66 0.07
C LEU A 156 -12.70 -3.30 -0.55
N ARG A 157 -11.70 -2.41 -0.65
CA ARG A 157 -11.86 -1.13 -1.35
C ARG A 157 -12.10 -1.31 -2.84
N SER A 158 -11.36 -2.20 -3.51
CA SER A 158 -11.55 -2.48 -4.94
C SER A 158 -12.96 -3.01 -5.21
N VAL A 159 -13.46 -3.90 -4.35
CA VAL A 159 -14.84 -4.39 -4.37
C VAL A 159 -15.84 -3.25 -4.17
N ALA A 160 -15.62 -2.36 -3.19
CA ALA A 160 -16.49 -1.21 -2.94
C ALA A 160 -16.59 -0.27 -4.15
N LEU A 161 -15.46 -0.03 -4.84
CA LEU A 161 -15.44 0.77 -6.08
C LEU A 161 -16.18 0.09 -7.24
N ALA A 162 -16.10 -1.23 -7.35
CA ALA A 162 -16.85 -1.98 -8.38
C ALA A 162 -18.36 -1.93 -8.11
N ILE A 163 -18.79 -2.11 -6.86
CA ILE A 163 -20.19 -1.97 -6.43
C ILE A 163 -20.71 -0.55 -6.72
N GLU A 164 -19.92 0.48 -6.44
CA GLU A 164 -20.28 1.86 -6.76
C GLU A 164 -20.44 2.07 -8.27
N ALA A 165 -19.49 1.56 -9.06
CA ALA A 165 -19.54 1.67 -10.51
C ALA A 165 -20.76 0.95 -11.12
N ALA A 166 -21.20 -0.15 -10.50
CA ALA A 166 -22.42 -0.87 -10.85
C ALA A 166 -23.72 -0.18 -10.36
N GLY A 167 -23.61 0.87 -9.52
CA GLY A 167 -24.78 1.55 -8.94
C GLY A 167 -25.49 0.75 -7.86
N GLU A 168 -24.82 -0.21 -7.22
CA GLU A 168 -25.41 -1.18 -6.29
C GLU A 168 -25.08 -0.86 -4.82
N LEU A 169 -24.62 0.36 -4.51
CA LEU A 169 -24.44 0.80 -3.14
C LEU A 169 -25.74 0.66 -2.34
N GLY A 170 -25.63 0.22 -1.10
CA GLY A 170 -26.78 -0.03 -0.22
C GLY A 170 -27.42 -1.42 -0.38
N GLN A 171 -27.02 -2.22 -1.35
CA GLN A 171 -27.44 -3.61 -1.47
C GLN A 171 -26.61 -4.54 -0.58
N ASP A 172 -27.18 -5.72 -0.32
CA ASP A 172 -26.57 -6.76 0.50
C ASP A 172 -25.85 -7.79 -0.38
N PHE A 173 -24.56 -8.00 -0.09
CA PHE A 173 -23.70 -8.94 -0.81
C PHE A 173 -23.30 -10.11 0.08
N SER A 174 -23.58 -11.33 -0.35
CA SER A 174 -22.99 -12.55 0.23
C SER A 174 -21.57 -12.76 -0.29
N ALA A 175 -20.80 -13.67 0.35
CA ALA A 175 -19.46 -14.02 -0.14
C ALA A 175 -19.48 -14.54 -1.60
N THR A 176 -20.56 -15.20 -2.02
CA THR A 176 -20.75 -15.66 -3.41
C THR A 176 -20.91 -14.49 -4.36
N LYS A 177 -21.78 -13.53 -4.06
CA LYS A 177 -21.93 -12.32 -4.88
C LYS A 177 -20.66 -11.47 -4.94
N LEU A 178 -19.90 -11.39 -3.85
CA LEU A 178 -18.60 -10.69 -3.83
C LEU A 178 -17.57 -11.40 -4.72
N TYR A 179 -17.63 -12.73 -4.81
CA TYR A 179 -16.79 -13.50 -5.72
C TYR A 179 -17.17 -13.22 -7.19
N GLU A 180 -18.46 -13.32 -7.54
CA GLU A 180 -18.97 -13.07 -8.89
C GLU A 180 -18.60 -11.66 -9.39
N LEU A 181 -18.79 -10.66 -8.54
CA LEU A 181 -18.39 -9.28 -8.83
C LEU A 181 -16.85 -9.14 -9.01
N GLY A 182 -16.08 -9.85 -8.18
CA GLY A 182 -14.62 -9.87 -8.28
C GLY A 182 -14.13 -10.44 -9.61
N GLU A 183 -14.72 -11.53 -10.07
CA GLU A 183 -14.43 -12.14 -11.38
C GLU A 183 -14.80 -11.21 -12.53
N GLU A 184 -15.99 -10.60 -12.49
CA GLU A 184 -16.45 -9.67 -13.54
C GLU A 184 -15.52 -8.45 -13.68
N HIS A 185 -14.99 -7.96 -12.58
CA HIS A 185 -14.13 -6.77 -12.57
C HIS A 185 -12.63 -7.07 -12.49
N GLY A 186 -12.22 -8.34 -12.54
CA GLY A 186 -10.83 -8.77 -12.48
C GLY A 186 -10.15 -8.39 -11.16
N ILE A 187 -10.86 -8.46 -10.04
CA ILE A 187 -10.34 -8.13 -8.71
C ILE A 187 -9.71 -9.37 -8.08
N GLU A 188 -8.39 -9.40 -8.00
CA GLU A 188 -7.64 -10.52 -7.41
C GLU A 188 -7.90 -10.64 -5.90
N ILE A 189 -8.17 -11.86 -5.44
CA ILE A 189 -8.41 -12.17 -4.02
C ILE A 189 -7.05 -12.35 -3.31
N PRO A 190 -6.77 -11.60 -2.24
CA PRO A 190 -5.49 -11.70 -1.53
C PRO A 190 -5.19 -13.10 -1.02
N GLY A 191 -3.98 -13.59 -1.32
CA GLY A 191 -3.52 -14.90 -0.87
C GLY A 191 -4.18 -16.10 -1.58
N LEU A 192 -4.98 -15.88 -2.61
CA LEU A 192 -5.52 -16.95 -3.44
C LEU A 192 -4.47 -17.37 -4.48
N ARG A 193 -4.31 -18.67 -4.71
CA ARG A 193 -3.41 -19.21 -5.74
C ARG A 193 -4.09 -19.11 -7.11
N GLU A 194 -3.32 -18.85 -8.17
CA GLU A 194 -3.82 -18.76 -9.56
C GLU A 194 -4.64 -19.99 -10.03
N ALA A 195 -4.36 -21.17 -9.47
CA ALA A 195 -5.06 -22.41 -9.81
C ALA A 195 -6.20 -22.76 -8.83
N ALA A 196 -6.69 -21.80 -8.05
CA ALA A 196 -7.77 -22.06 -7.10
C ALA A 196 -9.11 -22.18 -7.82
N ASP A 197 -9.93 -23.12 -7.36
CA ASP A 197 -11.31 -23.26 -7.85
C ASP A 197 -12.26 -22.24 -7.20
N GLU A 198 -13.47 -22.14 -7.72
CA GLU A 198 -14.52 -21.23 -7.25
C GLU A 198 -14.87 -21.46 -5.76
N VAL A 199 -14.87 -22.71 -5.30
CA VAL A 199 -15.18 -23.04 -3.90
C VAL A 199 -14.08 -22.50 -2.98
N GLN A 200 -12.81 -22.66 -3.37
CA GLN A 200 -11.66 -22.16 -2.63
C GLN A 200 -11.66 -20.61 -2.61
N ALA A 201 -12.03 -19.97 -3.72
CA ALA A 201 -12.15 -18.52 -3.82
C ALA A 201 -13.22 -17.97 -2.87
N ARG A 202 -14.42 -18.54 -2.88
CA ARG A 202 -15.51 -18.13 -1.96
C ARG A 202 -15.13 -18.35 -0.49
N GLN A 203 -14.43 -19.46 -0.17
CA GLN A 203 -13.91 -19.70 1.17
C GLN A 203 -12.84 -18.71 1.58
N ALA A 204 -11.97 -18.30 0.64
CA ALA A 204 -10.96 -17.26 0.89
C ALA A 204 -11.62 -15.91 1.23
N ILE A 205 -12.61 -15.48 0.44
CA ILE A 205 -13.42 -14.28 0.72
C ILE A 205 -14.08 -14.41 2.11
N GLY A 206 -14.70 -15.52 2.42
CA GLY A 206 -15.31 -15.76 3.73
C GLY A 206 -14.32 -15.60 4.89
N ARG A 207 -13.08 -16.10 4.74
CA ARG A 207 -11.99 -15.96 5.73
C ARG A 207 -11.50 -14.51 5.84
N ILE A 208 -11.34 -13.82 4.72
CA ILE A 208 -10.96 -12.41 4.69
C ILE A 208 -12.00 -11.57 5.43
N MET A 209 -13.27 -11.72 5.09
CA MET A 209 -14.35 -10.98 5.71
C MET A 209 -14.50 -11.33 7.21
N ALA A 210 -14.37 -12.60 7.58
CA ALA A 210 -14.39 -13.02 8.98
C ALA A 210 -13.25 -12.39 9.79
N LYS A 211 -12.07 -12.24 9.19
CA LYS A 211 -10.91 -11.58 9.83
C LYS A 211 -11.13 -10.08 9.98
N LEU A 212 -11.61 -9.40 8.94
CA LEU A 212 -11.85 -7.95 8.94
C LEU A 212 -12.96 -7.56 9.93
N PHE A 213 -13.99 -8.37 10.04
CA PHE A 213 -15.13 -8.12 10.91
C PHE A 213 -15.11 -8.91 12.25
N ARG A 214 -13.92 -9.28 12.72
CA ARG A 214 -13.80 -10.07 13.96
C ARG A 214 -14.32 -9.30 15.17
N GLU A 215 -14.00 -8.04 15.29
CA GLU A 215 -14.26 -7.19 16.46
C GLU A 215 -15.31 -6.10 16.20
N THR A 216 -15.76 -5.97 14.95
CA THR A 216 -16.71 -4.93 14.56
C THR A 216 -17.75 -5.45 13.57
N ASN A 217 -18.90 -4.80 13.51
CA ASN A 217 -19.91 -5.03 12.49
C ASN A 217 -19.94 -3.91 11.42
N ALA A 218 -19.13 -2.86 11.59
CA ALA A 218 -18.97 -1.81 10.62
C ALA A 218 -17.48 -1.45 10.48
N LEU A 219 -17.01 -1.31 9.25
CA LEU A 219 -15.63 -1.02 8.92
C LEU A 219 -15.56 0.11 7.90
N ALA A 220 -14.78 1.14 8.21
CA ALA A 220 -14.48 2.22 7.27
C ALA A 220 -13.32 1.83 6.34
N VAL A 221 -13.47 2.03 5.03
CA VAL A 221 -12.45 1.74 4.02
C VAL A 221 -12.41 2.85 2.99
N GLU A 222 -11.48 3.77 3.13
CA GLU A 222 -11.17 4.85 2.18
C GLU A 222 -12.40 5.51 1.50
N GLY A 223 -13.31 6.07 2.30
CA GLY A 223 -14.51 6.76 1.83
C GLY A 223 -15.73 5.88 1.67
N PHE A 224 -15.65 4.62 2.09
CA PHE A 224 -16.78 3.71 2.19
C PHE A 224 -16.94 3.18 3.61
N THR A 225 -18.17 2.94 3.99
CA THR A 225 -18.49 2.15 5.19
C THR A 225 -19.08 0.81 4.74
N VAL A 226 -18.50 -0.29 5.23
CA VAL A 226 -18.98 -1.64 4.99
C VAL A 226 -19.59 -2.17 6.28
N THR A 227 -20.85 -2.57 6.24
CA THR A 227 -21.59 -3.09 7.41
C THR A 227 -21.88 -4.55 7.21
N ARG A 228 -21.63 -5.38 8.24
CA ARG A 228 -21.96 -6.79 8.26
C ARG A 228 -23.27 -7.02 8.98
N ILE A 229 -24.16 -7.78 8.32
CA ILE A 229 -25.39 -8.30 8.92
C ILE A 229 -25.42 -9.83 8.77
N GLU A 230 -26.19 -10.50 9.62
CA GLU A 230 -26.38 -11.95 9.56
C GLU A 230 -27.88 -12.22 9.50
N ARG A 231 -28.30 -13.06 8.53
CA ARG A 231 -29.69 -13.48 8.34
C ARG A 231 -29.75 -14.98 8.12
N ASP A 232 -30.81 -15.59 8.62
CA ASP A 232 -31.09 -16.99 8.34
C ASP A 232 -31.63 -17.17 6.92
N GLU A 233 -30.93 -17.99 6.11
CA GLU A 233 -31.38 -18.39 4.78
C GLU A 233 -31.74 -19.87 4.72
N TYR A 234 -32.85 -20.18 4.04
CA TYR A 234 -33.29 -21.55 3.81
C TYR A 234 -32.68 -22.11 2.51
N PHE A 235 -31.89 -23.17 2.65
CA PHE A 235 -31.26 -23.89 1.52
C PHE A 235 -32.17 -25.05 1.12
N ALA A 236 -32.90 -24.90 0.03
CA ALA A 236 -33.91 -25.87 -0.43
C ALA A 236 -33.33 -27.25 -0.75
N GLU A 237 -32.13 -27.30 -1.34
CA GLU A 237 -31.44 -28.55 -1.70
C GLU A 237 -31.06 -29.38 -0.46
N ALA A 238 -30.60 -28.71 0.58
CA ALA A 238 -30.19 -29.36 1.85
C ALA A 238 -31.31 -29.40 2.87
N ARG A 239 -32.47 -28.78 2.64
CA ARG A 239 -33.60 -28.62 3.57
C ARG A 239 -33.19 -28.11 4.95
N VAL A 240 -32.23 -27.17 4.99
CA VAL A 240 -31.66 -26.62 6.24
C VAL A 240 -31.67 -25.12 6.20
N THR A 241 -32.03 -24.48 7.31
CA THR A 241 -31.84 -23.06 7.53
C THR A 241 -30.48 -22.85 8.17
N LYS A 242 -29.66 -21.95 7.61
CA LYS A 242 -28.33 -21.60 8.13
C LYS A 242 -28.16 -20.09 8.16
N PRO A 243 -27.42 -19.56 9.17
CA PRO A 243 -27.06 -18.14 9.17
C PRO A 243 -26.08 -17.83 8.03
N VAL A 244 -26.40 -16.83 7.23
CA VAL A 244 -25.58 -16.30 6.15
C VAL A 244 -25.20 -14.86 6.46
N LYS A 245 -23.94 -14.54 6.21
CA LYS A 245 -23.42 -13.19 6.41
C LYS A 245 -23.54 -12.39 5.13
N PHE A 246 -24.07 -11.18 5.27
CA PHE A 246 -24.19 -10.20 4.21
C PHE A 246 -23.39 -8.95 4.56
N TYR A 247 -22.94 -8.26 3.53
CA TYR A 247 -22.12 -7.06 3.63
C TYR A 247 -22.76 -5.97 2.77
N THR A 248 -23.05 -4.83 3.37
CA THR A 248 -23.65 -3.67 2.71
C THR A 248 -22.60 -2.58 2.60
N PHE A 249 -22.43 -2.01 1.42
CA PHE A 249 -21.45 -0.96 1.14
C PHE A 249 -22.15 0.37 0.95
N THR A 250 -21.71 1.41 1.68
CA THR A 250 -22.24 2.76 1.59
C THR A 250 -21.11 3.78 1.49
N ARG A 251 -21.35 4.95 0.89
CA ARG A 251 -20.39 6.06 0.91
C ARG A 251 -20.37 6.73 2.28
N GLU A 252 -19.18 7.11 2.77
CA GLU A 252 -19.05 7.96 3.94
C GLU A 252 -19.66 9.34 3.63
N GLY A 253 -20.59 9.79 4.50
CA GLY A 253 -21.25 11.08 4.35
C GLY A 253 -22.51 11.11 3.48
N ALA A 254 -22.96 10.00 2.92
CA ALA A 254 -24.28 9.85 2.32
C ALA A 254 -25.31 9.54 3.43
N GLN A 255 -25.83 10.58 4.08
CA GLN A 255 -27.05 10.56 4.90
C GLN A 255 -28.11 11.37 4.22
#